data_7927006101536d9c2651c7fd07611e63
#
_entry.id   7927006101536d9c2651c7fd07611e63
#
_cell.length_a   1.000
_cell.length_b   1.000
_cell.length_c   1.000
_cell.angle_alpha   90.00
_cell.angle_beta   90.00
_cell.angle_gamma   90.00
#
_symmetry.space_group_name_H-M   'P 1'
#
loop_
_entity.id
_entity.type
_entity.pdbx_description
1 polymer ?
#
loop_
_entity_poly.entity_id
_entity_poly.type
_entity_poly.pdbx_seq_one_letter_code
_entity_poly.pdbx_strand_id
1 'polypeptide(L)'
;YECHQAIAKFKGRTWIAWYTEDIPIDNGPWKLSGLPGLILKAHDSENDYGFTAVGLTTGKGSIPIYYKGKTFEPIDRKSLTSIYKKYYADPIGYLLQDAKYAAIVKIKDEKGNILKHSKRAEPYNPIER
;
A
#
# COMPACT_ATOMS: atom_id res chain seq x y z
N TYR A 1 -6.21 -21.78 -16.46
CA TYR A 1 -4.93 -22.17 -15.86
C TYR A 1 -5.19 -23.04 -14.63
N GLU A 2 -4.42 -24.10 -14.50
CA GLU A 2 -4.35 -24.87 -13.27
C GLU A 2 -3.57 -24.03 -12.22
N CYS A 3 -4.10 -23.95 -11.00
CA CYS A 3 -3.50 -23.11 -9.96
C CYS A 3 -3.22 -23.92 -8.70
N HIS A 4 -2.05 -23.71 -8.14
CA HIS A 4 -1.61 -24.24 -6.85
C HIS A 4 -1.73 -23.19 -5.77
N GLN A 5 -2.04 -23.60 -4.55
CA GLN A 5 -2.13 -22.70 -3.39
C GLN A 5 -0.81 -22.71 -2.60
N ALA A 6 -0.38 -21.54 -2.22
CA ALA A 6 0.73 -21.35 -1.29
C ALA A 6 0.33 -20.43 -0.14
N ILE A 7 0.89 -20.69 1.05
CA ILE A 7 0.66 -19.86 2.25
C ILE A 7 2.00 -19.47 2.83
N ALA A 8 2.20 -18.18 3.09
CA ALA A 8 3.42 -17.66 3.68
C ALA A 8 3.18 -16.49 4.62
N LYS A 9 4.05 -16.36 5.62
CA LYS A 9 4.11 -15.15 6.45
C LYS A 9 5.07 -14.16 5.80
N PHE A 10 4.57 -12.97 5.45
CA PHE A 10 5.38 -11.95 4.82
C PHE A 10 4.94 -10.56 5.24
N LYS A 11 5.91 -9.73 5.66
CA LYS A 11 5.69 -8.34 6.10
C LYS A 11 4.58 -8.18 7.15
N GLY A 12 4.57 -9.07 8.14
CA GLY A 12 3.66 -9.04 9.29
C GLY A 12 2.24 -9.55 9.02
N ARG A 13 1.98 -10.10 7.83
CA ARG A 13 0.71 -10.73 7.46
C ARG A 13 0.91 -12.16 7.01
N THR A 14 -0.12 -12.99 7.14
CA THR A 14 -0.17 -14.30 6.50
C THR A 14 -0.88 -14.16 5.17
N TRP A 15 -0.19 -14.49 4.09
CA TRP A 15 -0.69 -14.42 2.72
C TRP A 15 -1.07 -15.79 2.22
N ILE A 16 -2.18 -15.86 1.50
CA ILE A 16 -2.68 -17.03 0.78
C ILE A 16 -2.66 -16.64 -0.69
N ALA A 17 -1.88 -17.36 -1.49
CA ALA A 17 -1.67 -17.06 -2.90
C ALA A 17 -2.03 -18.25 -3.78
N TRP A 18 -2.56 -17.99 -4.96
CA TRP A 18 -2.76 -18.96 -6.02
C TRP A 18 -1.90 -18.59 -7.21
N TYR A 19 -1.04 -19.49 -7.61
CA TYR A 19 -0.09 -19.33 -8.70
C TYR A 19 -0.25 -20.44 -9.74
N THR A 20 0.19 -20.18 -10.97
CA THR A 20 0.19 -21.16 -12.06
C THR A 20 1.58 -21.35 -12.63
N GLU A 21 2.00 -22.60 -12.81
CA GLU A 21 3.23 -22.95 -13.50
C GLU A 21 3.11 -22.90 -15.04
N ASP A 22 1.87 -22.83 -15.58
CA ASP A 22 1.63 -22.59 -17.00
C ASP A 22 2.24 -21.26 -17.48
N ILE A 23 2.46 -20.33 -16.55
CA ILE A 23 3.16 -19.07 -16.78
C ILE A 23 4.39 -19.05 -15.87
N PRO A 24 5.55 -19.54 -16.33
CA PRO A 24 6.73 -19.73 -15.51
C PRO A 24 7.48 -18.42 -15.28
N ILE A 25 6.81 -17.45 -14.66
CA ILE A 25 7.31 -16.13 -14.30
C ILE A 25 7.21 -16.00 -12.80
N ASP A 26 8.35 -15.93 -12.10
CA ASP A 26 8.39 -15.65 -10.66
C ASP A 26 8.03 -14.18 -10.41
N ASN A 27 6.74 -13.90 -10.42
CA ASN A 27 6.22 -12.57 -10.15
C ASN A 27 4.80 -12.63 -9.56
N GLY A 28 4.34 -11.51 -9.01
CA GLY A 28 3.02 -11.41 -8.43
C GLY A 28 2.65 -9.97 -8.09
N PRO A 29 1.47 -9.76 -7.50
CA PRO A 29 1.03 -8.44 -7.09
C PRO A 29 1.87 -7.90 -5.93
N TRP A 30 2.05 -6.59 -5.92
CA TRP A 30 2.79 -5.86 -4.90
C TRP A 30 4.23 -6.36 -4.75
N LYS A 31 4.61 -7.00 -3.64
CA LYS A 31 5.94 -7.56 -3.37
C LYS A 31 5.92 -9.08 -3.22
N LEU A 32 4.82 -9.73 -3.63
CA LEU A 32 4.69 -11.19 -3.55
C LEU A 32 5.39 -11.81 -4.75
N SER A 33 6.33 -12.71 -4.49
CA SER A 33 7.12 -13.46 -5.48
C SER A 33 7.74 -14.70 -4.82
N GLY A 34 8.58 -15.44 -5.50
CA GLY A 34 9.29 -16.60 -4.96
C GLY A 34 8.56 -17.94 -5.17
N LEU A 35 7.55 -17.97 -6.02
CA LEU A 35 6.84 -19.19 -6.42
C LEU A 35 7.27 -19.60 -7.85
N PRO A 36 7.16 -20.89 -8.22
CA PRO A 36 7.62 -21.38 -9.54
C PRO A 36 6.75 -20.92 -10.71
N GLY A 37 5.83 -20.00 -10.51
CA GLY A 37 4.94 -19.46 -11.53
C GLY A 37 4.27 -18.16 -11.11
N LEU A 38 3.48 -17.58 -12.02
CA LEU A 38 2.82 -16.30 -11.83
C LEU A 38 1.70 -16.39 -10.80
N ILE A 39 1.73 -15.52 -9.81
CA ILE A 39 0.65 -15.38 -8.81
C ILE A 39 -0.53 -14.65 -9.44
N LEU A 40 -1.63 -15.34 -9.62
CA LEU A 40 -2.85 -14.81 -10.24
C LEU A 40 -3.83 -14.25 -9.21
N LYS A 41 -3.79 -14.76 -7.99
CA LYS A 41 -4.63 -14.28 -6.89
C LYS A 41 -3.85 -14.35 -5.57
N ALA A 42 -4.03 -13.36 -4.73
CA ALA A 42 -3.52 -13.40 -3.38
C ALA A 42 -4.41 -12.57 -2.45
N HIS A 43 -4.56 -13.00 -1.21
CA HIS A 43 -5.15 -12.20 -0.15
C HIS A 43 -4.48 -12.51 1.19
N ASP A 44 -4.58 -11.60 2.12
CA ASP A 44 -4.14 -11.88 3.49
C ASP A 44 -5.22 -12.64 4.28
N SER A 45 -4.82 -13.29 5.37
CA SER A 45 -5.73 -14.12 6.18
C SER A 45 -6.88 -13.36 6.85
N GLU A 46 -6.76 -12.04 6.95
CA GLU A 46 -7.78 -11.16 7.51
C GLU A 46 -8.73 -10.58 6.45
N ASN A 47 -8.46 -10.84 5.15
CA ASN A 47 -9.15 -10.28 4.01
C ASN A 47 -9.15 -8.74 3.95
N ASP A 48 -8.15 -8.10 4.56
CA ASP A 48 -7.95 -6.65 4.48
C ASP A 48 -7.40 -6.24 3.11
N TYR A 49 -6.57 -7.11 2.51
CA TYR A 49 -5.94 -6.90 1.21
C TYR A 49 -6.14 -8.09 0.31
N GLY A 50 -6.61 -7.84 -0.91
CA GLY A 50 -6.80 -8.86 -1.92
C GLY A 50 -6.42 -8.36 -3.30
N PHE A 51 -5.79 -9.24 -4.07
CA PHE A 51 -5.38 -9.02 -5.46
C PHE A 51 -5.92 -10.15 -6.31
N THR A 52 -6.48 -9.83 -7.46
CA THR A 52 -6.92 -10.82 -8.45
C THR A 52 -6.51 -10.33 -9.83
N ALA A 53 -5.80 -11.16 -10.59
CA ALA A 53 -5.44 -10.86 -11.96
C ALA A 53 -6.71 -10.82 -12.82
N VAL A 54 -6.91 -9.75 -13.54
CA VAL A 54 -8.03 -9.55 -14.48
C VAL A 54 -7.62 -9.70 -15.94
N GLY A 55 -6.33 -9.70 -16.21
CA GLY A 55 -5.77 -9.88 -17.54
C GLY A 55 -4.24 -9.86 -17.51
N LEU A 56 -3.64 -10.48 -18.50
CA LEU A 56 -2.20 -10.49 -18.75
C LEU A 56 -1.96 -10.14 -20.20
N THR A 57 -1.10 -9.15 -20.43
CA THR A 57 -0.64 -8.81 -21.78
C THR A 57 0.86 -9.03 -21.82
N THR A 58 1.30 -9.85 -22.80
CA THR A 58 2.72 -10.12 -23.05
C THR A 58 3.07 -9.69 -24.46
N GLY A 59 4.32 -9.34 -24.71
CA GLY A 59 4.83 -9.13 -26.08
C GLY A 59 5.48 -7.78 -26.35
N LYS A 60 5.75 -7.56 -27.65
CA LYS A 60 6.35 -6.33 -28.17
C LYS A 60 5.36 -5.17 -28.01
N GLY A 61 5.65 -4.21 -27.16
CA GLY A 61 4.79 -3.05 -26.91
C GLY A 61 4.37 -2.86 -25.46
N SER A 62 4.95 -3.64 -24.54
CA SER A 62 4.80 -3.37 -23.12
C SER A 62 5.30 -1.95 -22.80
N ILE A 63 4.49 -1.19 -22.07
CA ILE A 63 4.87 0.16 -21.64
C ILE A 63 6.01 -0.01 -20.62
N PRO A 64 7.19 0.60 -20.87
CA PRO A 64 8.29 0.50 -19.91
C PRO A 64 7.92 1.17 -18.58
N ILE A 65 8.17 0.48 -17.50
CA ILE A 65 8.06 1.04 -16.15
C ILE A 65 9.37 1.77 -15.85
N TYR A 66 9.30 3.08 -15.67
CA TYR A 66 10.46 3.89 -15.32
C TYR A 66 10.18 4.81 -14.14
N TYR A 67 11.23 5.05 -13.37
CA TYR A 67 11.18 5.97 -12.25
C TYR A 67 11.28 7.42 -12.71
N LYS A 68 10.30 8.25 -12.37
CA LYS A 68 10.26 9.68 -12.77
C LYS A 68 11.11 10.61 -11.89
N GLY A 69 12.14 10.09 -11.27
CA GLY A 69 13.22 10.91 -10.70
C GLY A 69 12.83 11.93 -9.63
N LYS A 70 12.00 11.57 -8.64
CA LYS A 70 11.89 12.40 -7.43
C LYS A 70 13.01 12.03 -6.46
N THR A 71 13.69 13.03 -5.93
CA THR A 71 14.62 12.84 -4.82
C THR A 71 13.81 12.59 -3.55
N PHE A 72 14.07 11.49 -2.87
CA PHE A 72 13.47 11.17 -1.58
C PHE A 72 14.53 11.21 -0.51
N GLU A 73 14.16 11.71 0.67
CA GLU A 73 15.01 11.58 1.84
C GLU A 73 14.93 10.14 2.36
N PRO A 74 16.07 9.47 2.59
CA PRO A 74 16.07 8.13 3.16
C PRO A 74 15.53 8.18 4.59
N ILE A 75 14.64 7.25 4.90
CA ILE A 75 14.06 7.12 6.24
C ILE A 75 14.02 5.64 6.63
N ASP A 76 14.33 5.33 7.88
CA ASP A 76 14.19 3.98 8.40
C ASP A 76 12.71 3.59 8.60
N ARG A 77 12.45 2.28 8.60
CA ARG A 77 11.10 1.73 8.71
C ARG A 77 10.38 2.13 9.99
N LYS A 78 11.07 2.17 11.12
CA LYS A 78 10.50 2.50 12.43
C LYS A 78 10.02 3.95 12.45
N SER A 79 10.85 4.85 11.96
CA SER A 79 10.54 6.28 11.84
C SER A 79 9.36 6.51 10.89
N LEU A 80 9.34 5.86 9.72
CA LEU A 80 8.23 5.94 8.78
C LEU A 80 6.92 5.45 9.41
N THR A 81 6.95 4.32 10.11
CA THR A 81 5.77 3.79 10.82
C THR A 81 5.27 4.76 11.90
N SER A 82 6.17 5.41 12.63
CA SER A 82 5.82 6.43 13.63
C SER A 82 5.13 7.64 12.99
N ILE A 83 5.63 8.10 11.84
CA ILE A 83 5.02 9.19 11.07
C ILE A 83 3.59 8.82 10.66
N TYR A 84 3.39 7.64 10.07
CA TYR A 84 2.06 7.19 9.69
C TYR A 84 1.11 7.10 10.88
N LYS A 85 1.53 6.51 12.01
CA LYS A 85 0.71 6.45 13.22
C LYS A 85 0.26 7.82 13.70
N LYS A 86 1.15 8.80 13.71
CA LYS A 86 0.82 10.20 14.06
C LYS A 86 -0.17 10.82 13.08
N TYR A 87 0.05 10.63 11.77
CA TYR A 87 -0.85 11.12 10.74
C TYR A 87 -2.26 10.54 10.87
N TYR A 88 -2.39 9.23 11.02
CA TYR A 88 -3.71 8.58 11.15
C TYR A 88 -4.41 8.86 12.47
N ALA A 89 -3.66 9.16 13.53
CA ALA A 89 -4.23 9.59 14.81
C ALA A 89 -4.92 10.97 14.72
N ASP A 90 -4.33 11.91 14.01
CA ASP A 90 -4.85 13.25 13.80
C ASP A 90 -4.36 13.83 12.45
N PRO A 91 -4.98 13.46 11.31
CA PRO A 91 -4.57 13.94 9.99
C PRO A 91 -4.53 15.46 9.85
N ILE A 92 -5.52 16.15 10.41
CA ILE A 92 -5.61 17.61 10.32
C ILE A 92 -4.51 18.26 11.16
N GLY A 93 -4.37 17.88 12.42
CA GLY A 93 -3.33 18.40 13.30
C GLY A 93 -1.92 18.10 12.77
N TYR A 94 -1.71 16.91 12.20
CA TYR A 94 -0.43 16.55 11.60
C TYR A 94 -0.07 17.46 10.42
N LEU A 95 -1.00 17.73 9.50
CA LEU A 95 -0.76 18.62 8.36
C LEU A 95 -0.53 20.08 8.78
N LEU A 96 -1.19 20.53 9.84
CA LEU A 96 -1.09 21.89 10.33
C LEU A 96 0.14 22.15 11.22
N GLN A 97 0.93 21.10 11.55
CA GLN A 97 2.24 21.27 12.22
C GLN A 97 3.27 21.97 11.33
N ASP A 98 3.18 21.80 10.01
CA ASP A 98 4.03 22.53 9.07
C ASP A 98 3.47 23.95 8.88
N ALA A 99 4.25 24.95 9.30
CA ALA A 99 3.88 26.35 9.21
C ALA A 99 3.50 26.81 7.79
N LYS A 100 4.11 26.21 6.77
CA LYS A 100 3.82 26.49 5.36
C LYS A 100 2.39 26.04 5.00
N TYR A 101 2.00 24.85 5.43
CA TYR A 101 0.65 24.35 5.20
C TYR A 101 -0.38 25.05 6.08
N ALA A 102 -0.08 25.30 7.34
CA ALA A 102 -0.95 26.04 8.26
C ALA A 102 -1.27 27.46 7.78
N ALA A 103 -0.36 28.11 7.08
CA ALA A 103 -0.57 29.45 6.51
C ALA A 103 -1.52 29.46 5.30
N ILE A 104 -1.59 28.36 4.54
CA ILE A 104 -2.29 28.28 3.25
C ILE A 104 -3.62 27.52 3.38
N VAL A 105 -3.64 26.45 4.20
CA VAL A 105 -4.77 25.51 4.30
C VAL A 105 -5.65 25.84 5.48
N LYS A 106 -6.91 26.20 5.21
CA LYS A 106 -7.95 26.37 6.24
C LYS A 106 -9.00 25.29 6.03
N ILE A 107 -8.98 24.27 6.87
CA ILE A 107 -9.97 23.19 6.86
C ILE A 107 -11.15 23.62 7.72
N LYS A 108 -12.37 23.54 7.16
CA LYS A 108 -13.60 23.92 7.85
C LYS A 108 -14.50 22.71 8.01
N ASP A 109 -15.27 22.68 9.08
CA ASP A 109 -16.38 21.73 9.25
C ASP A 109 -17.62 22.16 8.44
N GLU A 110 -18.67 21.33 8.47
CA GLU A 110 -19.95 21.60 7.78
C GLU A 110 -20.63 22.89 8.25
N LYS A 111 -20.27 23.38 9.44
CA LYS A 111 -20.79 24.64 10.03
C LYS A 111 -19.88 25.84 9.73
N GLY A 112 -18.79 25.63 8.99
CA GLY A 112 -17.84 26.68 8.61
C GLY A 112 -16.77 26.99 9.67
N ASN A 113 -16.70 26.27 10.79
CA ASN A 113 -15.68 26.48 11.82
C ASN A 113 -14.32 25.94 11.36
N ILE A 114 -13.24 26.66 11.64
CA ILE A 114 -11.88 26.23 11.31
C ILE A 114 -11.48 25.10 12.26
N LEU A 115 -11.09 23.97 11.66
CA LEU A 115 -10.59 22.80 12.38
C LEU A 115 -9.07 22.91 12.54
N LYS A 116 -8.58 22.64 13.74
CA LYS A 116 -7.13 22.51 14.06
C LYS A 116 -6.73 21.05 14.26
N HIS A 117 -7.69 20.19 14.54
CA HIS A 117 -7.50 18.77 14.80
C HIS A 117 -8.63 17.96 14.15
N SER A 118 -8.38 16.71 13.86
CA SER A 118 -9.40 15.77 13.40
C SER A 118 -10.37 15.43 14.53
N LYS A 119 -11.65 15.29 14.21
CA LYS A 119 -12.68 14.91 15.20
C LYS A 119 -12.51 13.48 15.71
N ARG A 120 -11.88 12.63 14.91
CA ARG A 120 -11.57 11.23 15.24
C ARG A 120 -10.33 10.78 14.47
N ALA A 121 -9.64 9.76 15.00
CA ALA A 121 -8.55 9.11 14.31
C ALA A 121 -9.06 8.35 13.07
N GLU A 122 -8.24 8.28 12.04
CA GLU A 122 -8.48 7.42 10.89
C GLU A 122 -7.91 6.01 11.16
N PRO A 123 -8.55 4.94 10.64
CA PRO A 123 -8.03 3.58 10.78
C PRO A 123 -6.65 3.44 10.15
N TYR A 124 -5.69 2.95 10.92
CA TYR A 124 -4.35 2.63 10.43
C TYR A 124 -4.18 1.11 10.30
N ASN A 125 -4.36 0.62 9.10
CA ASN A 125 -4.20 -0.81 8.78
C ASN A 125 -3.24 -0.97 7.59
N PRO A 126 -1.92 -0.87 7.80
CA PRO A 126 -0.95 -0.95 6.70
C PRO A 126 -0.86 -2.36 6.11
N ILE A 127 -0.57 -2.45 4.81
CA ILE A 127 -0.30 -3.72 4.14
C ILE A 127 0.97 -4.41 4.69
N GLU A 128 1.95 -3.62 5.14
CA GLU A 128 3.14 -4.09 5.86
C GLU A 128 3.01 -3.72 7.34
N ARG A 129 3.05 -4.71 8.21
CA ARG A 129 2.99 -4.55 9.68
C ARG A 129 4.35 -4.69 10.35
#